data_bf97857fe1430f605c6970c4e819ec99
#
_entry.id   bf97857fe1430f605c6970c4e819ec99
#
_cell.length_a   1.000
_cell.length_b   1.000
_cell.length_c   1.000
_cell.angle_alpha   90.00
_cell.angle_beta   90.00
_cell.angle_gamma   90.00
#
_symmetry.space_group_name_H-M   'P 1'
#
loop_
_entity.id
_entity.type
_entity.pdbx_description
1 polymer ?
#
loop_
_entity_poly.entity_id
_entity_poly.type
_entity_poly.pdbx_seq_one_letter_code
_entity_poly.pdbx_strand_id
1 'polypeptide(L)'
;HAVAKGVITKADQLHICYCHSPIRYVWDMYHEYLEESGLTKGLKGYLAKYMLHRIRNWDLISSFRVDYFISNSDYVGRRIQETYRRDAVTIHPNIDISNFDLCVEKEDFYLTSSRLVGYKKIDLIVEAFSRMSNKKLVVIGGGPNLEKIRKIAGHNITVMGYQSFAVLKEKMQKAKAFVFAADEDFG
;
A
#
# COMPACT_ATOMS: atom_id res chain seq x y z
N HIS A 1 -7.86 4.92 7.46
CA HIS A 1 -9.02 5.31 6.65
C HIS A 1 -9.07 6.84 6.55
N ALA A 2 -9.05 7.41 5.34
CA ALA A 2 -8.84 8.84 5.13
C ALA A 2 -9.82 9.75 5.90
N VAL A 3 -11.08 9.35 5.99
CA VAL A 3 -12.14 10.20 6.58
C VAL A 3 -12.48 9.88 8.05
N ALA A 4 -12.01 8.78 8.58
CA ALA A 4 -12.40 8.33 9.93
C ALA A 4 -12.00 9.33 11.04
N LYS A 5 -10.81 9.96 10.92
CA LYS A 5 -10.37 10.97 11.89
C LYS A 5 -11.19 12.27 11.88
N GLY A 6 -12.07 12.44 10.88
CA GLY A 6 -12.96 13.61 10.79
C GLY A 6 -14.20 13.52 11.67
N VAL A 7 -14.37 12.45 12.44
CA VAL A 7 -15.49 12.31 13.37
C VAL A 7 -15.53 13.49 14.35
N ILE A 8 -16.74 13.92 14.70
CA ILE A 8 -16.96 14.96 15.70
C ILE A 8 -17.34 14.25 17.00
N THR A 9 -16.51 14.42 18.02
CA THR A 9 -16.72 13.88 19.36
C THR A 9 -17.34 14.94 20.27
N LYS A 10 -17.98 14.52 21.36
CA LYS A 10 -18.41 15.41 22.43
C LYS A 10 -17.22 15.80 23.30
N ALA A 11 -17.37 16.84 24.10
CA ALA A 11 -16.28 17.38 24.94
C ALA A 11 -15.78 16.38 26.02
N ASP A 12 -16.58 15.42 26.38
CA ASP A 12 -16.28 14.36 27.37
C ASP A 12 -15.78 13.06 26.73
N GLN A 13 -15.63 13.01 25.39
CA GLN A 13 -15.20 11.85 24.64
C GLN A 13 -13.74 11.99 24.16
N LEU A 14 -12.96 10.96 24.42
CA LEU A 14 -11.58 10.85 23.93
C LEU A 14 -11.57 10.40 22.46
N HIS A 15 -10.85 11.16 21.62
CA HIS A 15 -10.65 10.82 20.21
C HIS A 15 -9.23 10.30 19.97
N ILE A 16 -9.09 8.99 19.88
CA ILE A 16 -7.82 8.33 19.51
C ILE A 16 -7.86 7.93 18.03
N CYS A 17 -6.85 8.33 17.28
CA CYS A 17 -6.71 7.98 15.87
C CYS A 17 -5.56 7.01 15.65
N TYR A 18 -5.86 5.74 15.34
CA TYR A 18 -4.88 4.81 14.80
C TYR A 18 -4.68 5.11 13.31
N CYS A 19 -3.61 5.82 13.00
CA CYS A 19 -3.33 6.36 11.68
C CYS A 19 -2.40 5.43 10.90
N HIS A 20 -2.91 4.84 9.81
CA HIS A 20 -2.09 4.04 8.92
C HIS A 20 -1.19 4.90 8.02
N SER A 21 -1.65 6.08 7.64
CA SER A 21 -0.91 7.12 6.93
C SER A 21 -1.77 8.37 6.81
N PRO A 22 -1.20 9.58 6.81
CA PRO A 22 -1.85 10.76 6.23
C PRO A 22 -2.34 10.49 4.81
N ILE A 23 -3.35 11.22 4.34
CA ILE A 23 -3.98 10.95 3.03
C ILE A 23 -2.96 11.11 1.89
N ARG A 24 -2.45 9.99 1.33
CA ARG A 24 -1.35 9.98 0.38
C ARG A 24 -1.65 10.76 -0.90
N TYR A 25 -2.84 10.57 -1.50
CA TYR A 25 -3.23 11.23 -2.75
C TYR A 25 -3.45 12.75 -2.66
N VAL A 26 -3.45 13.34 -1.46
CA VAL A 26 -3.48 14.81 -1.31
C VAL A 26 -2.15 15.38 -0.81
N TRP A 27 -1.23 14.54 -0.32
CA TRP A 27 0.08 14.94 0.18
C TRP A 27 1.21 14.44 -0.72
N ASP A 28 1.83 13.32 -0.39
CA ASP A 28 3.04 12.82 -1.02
C ASP A 28 2.83 12.26 -2.45
N MET A 29 1.73 11.56 -2.70
CA MET A 29 1.42 10.98 -4.01
C MET A 29 0.50 11.85 -4.89
N TYR A 30 0.40 13.13 -4.62
CA TYR A 30 -0.51 14.04 -5.32
C TYR A 30 -0.29 14.07 -6.84
N HIS A 31 0.95 14.18 -7.28
CA HIS A 31 1.28 14.25 -8.70
C HIS A 31 1.05 12.93 -9.42
N GLU A 32 1.48 11.82 -8.81
CA GLU A 32 1.29 10.48 -9.36
C GLU A 32 -0.20 10.15 -9.55
N TYR A 33 -1.03 10.45 -8.56
CA TYR A 33 -2.48 10.23 -8.68
C TYR A 33 -3.13 11.05 -9.79
N LEU A 34 -2.72 12.31 -9.99
CA LEU A 34 -3.22 13.12 -11.09
C LEU A 34 -2.79 12.59 -12.46
N GLU A 35 -1.55 12.08 -12.57
CA GLU A 35 -1.03 11.48 -13.80
C GLU A 35 -1.72 10.15 -14.12
N GLU A 36 -1.79 9.22 -13.16
CA GLU A 36 -2.47 7.93 -13.32
C GLU A 36 -3.96 8.08 -13.67
N SER A 37 -4.61 9.11 -13.12
CA SER A 37 -6.02 9.41 -13.38
C SER A 37 -6.26 10.21 -14.67
N GLY A 38 -5.21 10.65 -15.37
CA GLY A 38 -5.32 11.52 -16.55
C GLY A 38 -5.88 12.92 -16.26
N LEU A 39 -5.79 13.37 -14.99
CA LEU A 39 -6.36 14.62 -14.49
C LEU A 39 -5.32 15.75 -14.34
N THR A 40 -4.26 15.73 -15.15
CA THR A 40 -3.19 16.74 -15.08
C THR A 40 -3.56 18.06 -15.76
N LYS A 41 -4.40 18.03 -16.81
CA LYS A 41 -4.72 19.15 -17.71
C LYS A 41 -6.23 19.32 -17.94
N GLY A 42 -6.60 20.49 -18.49
CA GLY A 42 -7.98 20.83 -18.85
C GLY A 42 -8.90 21.15 -17.67
N LEU A 43 -10.18 21.41 -17.97
CA LEU A 43 -11.16 21.81 -16.94
C LEU A 43 -11.36 20.74 -15.85
N LYS A 44 -11.39 19.46 -16.25
CA LYS A 44 -11.48 18.32 -15.29
C LYS A 44 -10.28 18.28 -14.36
N GLY A 45 -9.07 18.52 -14.89
CA GLY A 45 -7.85 18.60 -14.10
C GLY A 45 -7.85 19.77 -13.11
N TYR A 46 -8.34 20.95 -13.54
CA TYR A 46 -8.49 22.09 -12.64
C TYR A 46 -9.45 21.80 -11.49
N LEU A 47 -10.62 21.22 -11.79
CA LEU A 47 -11.60 20.83 -10.76
C LEU A 47 -11.03 19.77 -9.80
N ALA A 48 -10.32 18.76 -10.32
CA ALA A 48 -9.67 17.76 -9.50
C ALA A 48 -8.65 18.37 -8.53
N LYS A 49 -7.79 19.24 -9.01
CA LYS A 49 -6.79 19.97 -8.19
C LYS A 49 -7.46 20.81 -7.11
N TYR A 50 -8.53 21.53 -7.44
CA TYR A 50 -9.32 22.29 -6.48
C TYR A 50 -9.92 21.38 -5.39
N MET A 51 -10.54 20.27 -5.78
CA MET A 51 -11.11 19.31 -4.83
C MET A 51 -10.04 18.68 -3.92
N LEU A 52 -8.90 18.29 -4.47
CA LEU A 52 -7.77 17.77 -3.69
C LEU A 52 -7.22 18.79 -2.71
N HIS A 53 -7.16 20.07 -3.10
CA HIS A 53 -6.80 21.16 -2.19
C HIS A 53 -7.82 21.30 -1.05
N ARG A 54 -9.12 21.22 -1.33
CA ARG A 54 -10.17 21.24 -0.29
C ARG A 54 -10.05 20.06 0.66
N ILE A 55 -9.78 18.87 0.13
CA ILE A 55 -9.58 17.66 0.95
C ILE A 55 -8.32 17.80 1.83
N ARG A 56 -7.23 18.36 1.30
CA ARG A 56 -6.00 18.63 2.07
C ARG A 56 -6.27 19.55 3.26
N ASN A 57 -6.98 20.65 3.04
CA ASN A 57 -7.33 21.57 4.10
C ASN A 57 -8.24 20.92 5.15
N TRP A 58 -9.23 20.14 4.70
CA TRP A 58 -10.09 19.37 5.60
C TRP A 58 -9.31 18.33 6.40
N ASP A 59 -8.36 17.66 5.75
CA ASP A 59 -7.50 16.65 6.37
C ASP A 59 -6.64 17.26 7.48
N LEU A 60 -6.04 18.41 7.22
CA LEU A 60 -5.27 19.15 8.21
C LEU A 60 -6.16 19.64 9.37
N ILE A 61 -7.28 20.30 9.06
CA ILE A 61 -8.19 20.84 10.10
C ILE A 61 -8.75 19.72 10.96
N SER A 62 -9.14 18.58 10.37
CA SER A 62 -9.68 17.44 11.12
C SER A 62 -8.64 16.80 12.04
N SER A 63 -7.35 16.96 11.78
CA SER A 63 -6.30 16.43 12.67
C SER A 63 -6.26 17.13 14.04
N PHE A 64 -6.72 18.39 14.13
CA PHE A 64 -6.79 19.11 15.40
C PHE A 64 -7.86 18.58 16.37
N ARG A 65 -8.82 17.78 15.87
CA ARG A 65 -9.85 17.16 16.71
C ARG A 65 -9.39 15.87 17.37
N VAL A 66 -8.24 15.34 16.94
CA VAL A 66 -7.67 14.11 17.48
C VAL A 66 -6.89 14.44 18.75
N ASP A 67 -7.23 13.79 19.86
CA ASP A 67 -6.50 13.95 21.12
C ASP A 67 -5.15 13.24 21.04
N TYR A 68 -5.15 11.96 20.62
CA TYR A 68 -3.94 11.14 20.50
C TYR A 68 -3.85 10.43 19.16
N PHE A 69 -2.69 10.53 18.54
CA PHE A 69 -2.34 9.73 17.38
C PHE A 69 -1.56 8.48 17.78
N ILE A 70 -1.94 7.36 17.20
CA ILE A 70 -1.16 6.12 17.21
C ILE A 70 -0.76 5.85 15.75
N SER A 71 0.53 5.64 15.48
CA SER A 71 1.04 5.25 14.17
C SER A 71 1.32 3.75 14.12
N ASN A 72 1.15 3.15 12.94
CA ASN A 72 1.46 1.74 12.72
C ASN A 72 2.97 1.46 12.53
N SER A 73 3.78 2.52 12.32
CA SER A 73 5.22 2.45 12.19
C SER A 73 5.86 3.79 12.55
N ASP A 74 7.16 3.79 12.85
CA ASP A 74 7.92 5.02 13.08
C ASP A 74 7.98 5.90 11.83
N TYR A 75 7.96 5.28 10.65
CA TYR A 75 7.87 6.02 9.39
C TYR A 75 6.57 6.81 9.30
N VAL A 76 5.43 6.19 9.60
CA VAL A 76 4.13 6.88 9.65
C VAL A 76 4.08 7.90 10.78
N GLY A 77 4.72 7.63 11.92
CA GLY A 77 4.86 8.60 13.01
C GLY A 77 5.55 9.88 12.54
N ARG A 78 6.67 9.76 11.82
CA ARG A 78 7.35 10.92 11.22
C ARG A 78 6.46 11.66 10.23
N ARG A 79 5.70 10.94 9.40
CA ARG A 79 4.75 11.57 8.45
C ARG A 79 3.63 12.33 9.14
N ILE A 80 3.10 11.82 10.27
CA ILE A 80 2.12 12.55 11.08
C ILE A 80 2.73 13.84 11.60
N GLN A 81 3.97 13.80 12.10
CA GLN A 81 4.68 14.98 12.57
C GLN A 81 4.95 15.99 11.44
N GLU A 82 5.36 15.53 10.28
CA GLU A 82 5.61 16.40 9.12
C GLU A 82 4.33 17.04 8.58
N THR A 83 3.24 16.26 8.50
CA THR A 83 1.98 16.68 7.87
C THR A 83 1.09 17.47 8.81
N TYR A 84 0.92 17.01 10.06
CA TYR A 84 -0.04 17.55 11.02
C TYR A 84 0.62 18.34 12.16
N ARG A 85 1.95 18.26 12.30
CA ARG A 85 2.71 18.80 13.44
C ARG A 85 2.21 18.25 14.77
N ARG A 86 1.87 16.95 14.80
CA ARG A 86 1.37 16.23 15.95
C ARG A 86 2.29 15.05 16.25
N ASP A 87 2.46 14.76 17.53
CA ASP A 87 3.17 13.58 18.00
C ASP A 87 2.28 12.34 17.84
N ALA A 88 2.90 11.18 17.68
CA ALA A 88 2.24 9.89 17.62
C ALA A 88 3.03 8.84 18.40
N VAL A 89 2.31 7.92 19.03
CA VAL A 89 2.90 6.73 19.64
C VAL A 89 2.89 5.60 18.63
N THR A 90 4.03 4.96 18.39
CA THR A 90 4.10 3.82 17.47
C THR A 90 3.60 2.55 18.17
N ILE A 91 2.57 1.92 17.60
CA ILE A 91 2.08 0.59 17.97
C ILE A 91 1.95 -0.20 16.68
N HIS A 92 2.86 -1.15 16.49
CA HIS A 92 2.85 -1.98 15.29
C HIS A 92 1.60 -2.88 15.25
N PRO A 93 1.00 -3.12 14.05
CA PRO A 93 -0.07 -4.09 13.90
C PRO A 93 0.42 -5.48 14.32
N ASN A 94 -0.43 -6.20 15.04
CA ASN A 94 -0.18 -7.59 15.36
C ASN A 94 -0.34 -8.49 14.13
N ILE A 95 0.47 -9.54 14.07
CA ILE A 95 0.39 -10.59 13.05
C ILE A 95 0.18 -11.91 13.75
N ASP A 96 -0.84 -12.65 13.36
CA ASP A 96 -1.05 -14.02 13.82
C ASP A 96 -0.10 -14.95 13.05
N ILE A 97 1.01 -15.28 13.69
CA ILE A 97 2.02 -16.19 13.14
C ILE A 97 1.70 -17.67 13.38
N SER A 98 0.71 -17.99 14.20
CA SER A 98 0.33 -19.39 14.53
C SER A 98 -0.14 -20.17 13.30
N ASN A 99 -0.59 -19.43 12.28
CA ASN A 99 -1.00 -20.01 11.00
C ASN A 99 0.16 -20.36 10.06
N PHE A 100 1.41 -20.02 10.40
CA PHE A 100 2.56 -20.22 9.52
C PHE A 100 3.60 -21.13 10.21
N ASP A 101 3.83 -22.29 9.62
CA ASP A 101 4.90 -23.17 10.03
C ASP A 101 6.19 -22.82 9.28
N LEU A 102 7.32 -22.97 9.95
CA LEU A 102 8.61 -22.79 9.31
C LEU A 102 8.85 -23.94 8.33
N CYS A 103 8.92 -23.63 7.04
CA CYS A 103 9.32 -24.59 6.02
C CYS A 103 10.79 -24.36 5.65
N VAL A 104 11.65 -25.33 5.98
CA VAL A 104 13.09 -25.25 5.70
C VAL A 104 13.38 -25.59 4.24
N GLU A 105 12.65 -26.55 3.67
CA GLU A 105 12.81 -26.95 2.29
C GLU A 105 12.10 -25.96 1.36
N LYS A 106 12.89 -25.24 0.56
CA LYS A 106 12.38 -24.24 -0.37
C LYS A 106 12.32 -24.79 -1.79
N GLU A 107 11.24 -24.45 -2.49
CA GLU A 107 11.12 -24.68 -3.92
C GLU A 107 11.89 -23.59 -4.71
N ASP A 108 12.25 -23.89 -5.96
CA ASP A 108 13.07 -22.99 -6.79
C ASP A 108 12.22 -21.89 -7.45
N PHE A 109 11.59 -21.04 -6.63
CA PHE A 109 10.90 -19.84 -7.11
C PHE A 109 10.94 -18.71 -6.09
N TYR A 110 10.72 -17.49 -6.59
CA TYR A 110 10.48 -16.28 -5.83
C TYR A 110 8.99 -15.95 -5.88
N LEU A 111 8.48 -15.29 -4.85
CA LEU A 111 7.07 -14.93 -4.74
C LEU A 111 6.91 -13.43 -4.64
N THR A 112 5.93 -12.88 -5.34
CA THR A 112 5.34 -11.58 -5.03
C THR A 112 3.82 -11.71 -4.93
N SER A 113 3.21 -11.02 -3.97
CA SER A 113 1.76 -11.05 -3.80
C SER A 113 1.26 -9.70 -3.33
N SER A 114 0.32 -9.12 -4.09
CA SER A 114 -0.38 -7.90 -3.71
C SER A 114 -1.60 -7.66 -4.58
N ARG A 115 -2.36 -6.61 -4.29
CA ARG A 115 -3.29 -6.04 -5.26
C ARG A 115 -2.52 -5.44 -6.44
N LEU A 116 -2.88 -5.81 -7.67
CA LEU A 116 -2.18 -5.39 -8.89
C LEU A 116 -2.64 -3.99 -9.33
N VAL A 117 -2.07 -2.97 -8.67
CA VAL A 117 -2.28 -1.54 -8.91
C VAL A 117 -0.93 -0.82 -9.09
N GLY A 118 -0.91 0.38 -9.67
CA GLY A 118 0.30 1.09 -10.07
C GLY A 118 1.35 1.22 -8.97
N TYR A 119 0.99 1.77 -7.82
CA TYR A 119 1.92 2.02 -6.71
C TYR A 119 2.53 0.76 -6.07
N LYS A 120 1.97 -0.43 -6.33
CA LYS A 120 2.55 -1.72 -5.90
C LYS A 120 3.74 -2.15 -6.77
N LYS A 121 3.94 -1.52 -7.92
CA LYS A 121 5.10 -1.72 -8.81
C LYS A 121 5.39 -3.18 -9.18
N ILE A 122 4.32 -3.99 -9.34
CA ILE A 122 4.47 -5.40 -9.72
C ILE A 122 5.00 -5.54 -11.14
N ASP A 123 4.69 -4.60 -12.02
CA ASP A 123 5.27 -4.52 -13.37
C ASP A 123 6.79 -4.39 -13.32
N LEU A 124 7.35 -3.56 -12.45
CA LEU A 124 8.80 -3.46 -12.26
C LEU A 124 9.43 -4.79 -11.83
N ILE A 125 8.80 -5.52 -10.90
CA ILE A 125 9.26 -6.84 -10.48
C ILE A 125 9.23 -7.83 -11.65
N VAL A 126 8.11 -7.85 -12.39
CA VAL A 126 7.93 -8.75 -13.55
C VAL A 126 8.93 -8.44 -14.66
N GLU A 127 9.15 -7.17 -14.98
CA GLU A 127 10.17 -6.77 -15.96
C GLU A 127 11.58 -7.18 -15.54
N ALA A 128 11.93 -7.00 -14.27
CA ALA A 128 13.23 -7.43 -13.74
C ALA A 128 13.42 -8.94 -13.87
N PHE A 129 12.42 -9.73 -13.46
CA PHE A 129 12.48 -11.21 -13.57
C PHE A 129 12.44 -11.71 -15.01
N SER A 130 11.74 -11.03 -15.91
CA SER A 130 11.75 -11.38 -17.34
C SER A 130 13.13 -11.31 -17.97
N ARG A 131 14.04 -10.47 -17.40
CA ARG A 131 15.45 -10.39 -17.81
C ARG A 131 16.36 -11.44 -17.14
N MET A 132 15.84 -12.14 -16.14
CA MET A 132 16.56 -13.17 -15.37
C MET A 132 15.99 -14.56 -15.66
N SER A 133 16.21 -15.09 -16.86
CA SER A 133 15.60 -16.34 -17.35
C SER A 133 15.82 -17.57 -16.45
N ASN A 134 16.88 -17.58 -15.65
CA ASN A 134 17.22 -18.63 -14.71
C ASN A 134 16.55 -18.48 -13.33
N LYS A 135 15.71 -17.45 -13.12
CA LYS A 135 14.96 -17.23 -11.90
C LYS A 135 13.46 -17.37 -12.16
N LYS A 136 12.78 -18.20 -11.39
CA LYS A 136 11.33 -18.37 -11.51
C LYS A 136 10.60 -17.41 -10.57
N LEU A 137 9.57 -16.74 -11.05
CA LEU A 137 8.71 -15.86 -10.25
C LEU A 137 7.26 -16.37 -10.28
N VAL A 138 6.64 -16.40 -9.11
CA VAL A 138 5.20 -16.58 -8.95
C VAL A 138 4.59 -15.25 -8.53
N VAL A 139 3.57 -14.80 -9.27
CA VAL A 139 2.81 -13.57 -8.99
C VAL A 139 1.40 -13.96 -8.57
N ILE A 140 1.01 -13.59 -7.33
CA ILE A 140 -0.33 -13.82 -6.80
C ILE A 140 -1.00 -12.48 -6.55
N GLY A 141 -2.24 -12.33 -7.02
CA GLY A 141 -3.06 -11.15 -6.77
C GLY A 141 -3.99 -10.82 -7.92
N GLY A 142 -4.98 -9.99 -7.63
CA GLY A 142 -5.93 -9.47 -8.60
C GLY A 142 -5.91 -7.94 -8.65
N GLY A 143 -6.45 -7.37 -9.69
CA GLY A 143 -6.55 -5.92 -9.84
C GLY A 143 -6.57 -5.46 -11.28
N PRO A 144 -6.72 -4.14 -11.51
CA PRO A 144 -6.85 -3.59 -12.86
C PRO A 144 -5.65 -3.87 -13.77
N ASN A 145 -4.46 -4.07 -13.20
CA ASN A 145 -3.23 -4.31 -13.96
C ASN A 145 -2.97 -5.78 -14.28
N LEU A 146 -3.87 -6.72 -13.93
CA LEU A 146 -3.66 -8.16 -14.13
C LEU A 146 -3.31 -8.51 -15.58
N GLU A 147 -4.09 -8.01 -16.53
CA GLU A 147 -3.88 -8.29 -17.96
C GLU A 147 -2.59 -7.64 -18.49
N LYS A 148 -2.24 -6.45 -18.00
CA LYS A 148 -0.94 -5.81 -18.31
C LYS A 148 0.21 -6.70 -17.83
N ILE A 149 0.13 -7.18 -16.58
CA ILE A 149 1.16 -8.04 -15.98
C ILE A 149 1.32 -9.35 -16.75
N ARG A 150 0.19 -10.00 -17.13
CA ARG A 150 0.23 -11.22 -17.96
C ARG A 150 0.92 -11.03 -19.30
N LYS A 151 0.70 -9.87 -19.94
CA LYS A 151 1.30 -9.56 -21.26
C LYS A 151 2.82 -9.36 -21.21
N ILE A 152 3.35 -8.82 -20.12
CA ILE A 152 4.78 -8.54 -19.97
C ILE A 152 5.55 -9.68 -19.28
N ALA A 153 4.84 -10.68 -18.74
CA ALA A 153 5.43 -11.82 -18.05
C ALA A 153 6.22 -12.71 -19.02
N GLY A 154 7.49 -12.92 -18.72
CA GLY A 154 8.35 -13.87 -19.44
C GLY A 154 7.98 -15.34 -19.15
N HIS A 155 8.56 -16.27 -19.88
CA HIS A 155 8.30 -17.71 -19.75
C HIS A 155 8.64 -18.30 -18.37
N ASN A 156 9.47 -17.62 -17.61
CA ASN A 156 9.89 -17.98 -16.25
C ASN A 156 8.97 -17.38 -15.15
N ILE A 157 7.88 -16.73 -15.55
CA ILE A 157 6.95 -16.05 -14.62
C ILE A 157 5.56 -16.68 -14.69
N THR A 158 5.05 -17.13 -13.57
CA THR A 158 3.69 -17.68 -13.42
C THR A 158 2.79 -16.65 -12.76
N VAL A 159 1.81 -16.10 -13.51
CA VAL A 159 0.81 -15.15 -12.99
C VAL A 159 -0.47 -15.90 -12.63
N MET A 160 -0.66 -16.20 -11.35
CA MET A 160 -1.76 -17.04 -10.86
C MET A 160 -3.09 -16.29 -10.70
N GLY A 161 -3.07 -14.95 -10.72
CA GLY A 161 -4.25 -14.17 -10.38
C GLY A 161 -4.58 -14.22 -8.87
N TYR A 162 -5.82 -13.92 -8.51
CA TYR A 162 -6.28 -14.03 -7.12
C TYR A 162 -6.33 -15.50 -6.68
N GLN A 163 -5.81 -15.80 -5.50
CA GLN A 163 -5.77 -17.13 -4.92
C GLN A 163 -6.36 -17.13 -3.50
N SER A 164 -6.77 -18.31 -3.04
CA SER A 164 -7.18 -18.50 -1.65
C SER A 164 -6.01 -18.31 -0.68
N PHE A 165 -6.33 -18.02 0.58
CA PHE A 165 -5.30 -17.89 1.63
C PHE A 165 -4.46 -19.16 1.78
N ALA A 166 -5.05 -20.34 1.63
CA ALA A 166 -4.34 -21.61 1.72
C ALA A 166 -3.23 -21.73 0.66
N VAL A 167 -3.54 -21.36 -0.59
CA VAL A 167 -2.57 -21.36 -1.70
C VAL A 167 -1.50 -20.31 -1.48
N LEU A 168 -1.89 -19.10 -1.05
CA LEU A 168 -0.93 -18.03 -0.74
C LEU A 168 0.02 -18.44 0.38
N LYS A 169 -0.50 -19.00 1.48
CA LYS A 169 0.27 -19.54 2.60
C LYS A 169 1.29 -20.57 2.14
N GLU A 170 0.85 -21.58 1.36
CA GLU A 170 1.74 -22.60 0.81
C GLU A 170 2.87 -21.99 -0.01
N LYS A 171 2.55 -21.07 -0.92
CA LYS A 171 3.57 -20.42 -1.76
C LYS A 171 4.51 -19.54 -0.94
N MET A 172 4.02 -18.84 0.09
CA MET A 172 4.88 -18.05 1.00
C MET A 172 5.85 -18.95 1.78
N GLN A 173 5.39 -20.10 2.28
CA GLN A 173 6.22 -21.05 3.02
C GLN A 173 7.30 -21.69 2.14
N LYS A 174 6.99 -21.97 0.87
CA LYS A 174 7.88 -22.69 -0.05
C LYS A 174 8.79 -21.79 -0.91
N ALA A 175 8.47 -20.52 -1.05
CA ALA A 175 9.29 -19.59 -1.83
C ALA A 175 10.68 -19.42 -1.22
N LYS A 176 11.71 -19.25 -2.08
CA LYS A 176 13.07 -18.87 -1.66
C LYS A 176 13.10 -17.50 -0.98
N ALA A 177 12.34 -16.55 -1.52
CA ALA A 177 12.18 -15.22 -0.97
C ALA A 177 10.89 -14.57 -1.47
N PHE A 178 10.37 -13.62 -0.69
CA PHE A 178 9.32 -12.71 -1.09
C PHE A 178 9.94 -11.44 -1.69
N VAL A 179 9.43 -11.01 -2.84
CA VAL A 179 9.93 -9.81 -3.55
C VAL A 179 8.91 -8.70 -3.44
N PHE A 180 9.36 -7.55 -2.99
CA PHE A 180 8.52 -6.39 -2.76
C PHE A 180 9.19 -5.11 -3.30
N ALA A 181 8.47 -4.32 -4.10
CA ALA A 181 8.98 -3.08 -4.70
C ALA A 181 8.00 -1.91 -4.54
N ALA A 182 6.94 -2.11 -3.78
CA ALA A 182 5.93 -1.07 -3.59
C ALA A 182 6.48 0.11 -2.80
N ASP A 183 5.97 1.29 -3.13
CA ASP A 183 6.15 2.49 -2.34
C ASP A 183 5.08 2.54 -1.26
N GLU A 184 5.39 1.95 -0.12
CA GLU A 184 4.46 1.75 1.00
C GLU A 184 5.00 2.34 2.29
N ASP A 185 4.08 2.84 3.12
CA ASP A 185 4.41 3.40 4.42
C ASP A 185 4.61 2.31 5.48
N PHE A 186 3.92 1.19 5.31
CA PHE A 186 3.98 0.03 6.21
C PHE A 186 3.35 -1.20 5.54
N GLY A 187 3.96 -2.37 5.73
CA GLY A 187 3.49 -3.68 5.25
C GLY A 187 4.09 -4.10 3.95
#